data_08e127f76c4e49ea3070ddcaca2023a4
#
_entry.id   08e127f76c4e49ea3070ddcaca2023a4
#
_cell.length_a   1.000
_cell.length_b   1.000
_cell.length_c   1.000
_cell.angle_alpha   90.00
_cell.angle_beta   90.00
_cell.angle_gamma   90.00
#
_symmetry.space_group_name_H-M   'P 1'
#
loop_
_entity.id
_entity.type
_entity.pdbx_description
1 polymer ?
#
loop_
_entity_poly.entity_id
_entity_poly.type
_entity_poly.pdbx_seq_one_letter_code
_entity_poly.pdbx_strand_id
1 'polypeptide(L)'
;MIAIDTNILVYAHVPSFAQHASALAALERLANSGASWGVPWPCAHEFCAVITNRKWRSDALDAAGAVAILRSWESASNFRFLGATPQHLAHLAQTLLLSQAQGGQVQDARIVATCLEHNVAELWSADRDFSRFPGLRTRNPLTTHEPAD
;
A
#
# COMPACT_ATOMS: atom_id res chain seq x y z
N MET A 1 11.70 2.92 5.99
CA MET A 1 10.98 2.22 4.89
C MET A 1 9.63 2.89 4.70
N ILE A 2 9.19 3.01 3.46
CA ILE A 2 7.84 3.45 3.08
C ILE A 2 7.05 2.24 2.62
N ALA A 3 5.84 2.06 3.13
CA ALA A 3 4.91 1.04 2.63
C ALA A 3 3.86 1.68 1.71
N ILE A 4 3.37 0.91 0.74
CA ILE A 4 2.42 1.38 -0.27
C ILE A 4 1.12 0.60 -0.14
N ASP A 5 0.01 1.33 0.01
CA ASP A 5 -1.33 0.77 0.04
C ASP A 5 -1.86 0.47 -1.37
N THR A 6 -2.84 -0.41 -1.44
CA THR A 6 -3.48 -0.89 -2.67
C THR A 6 -3.89 0.22 -3.62
N ASN A 7 -4.56 1.27 -3.12
CA ASN A 7 -5.08 2.34 -3.99
C ASN A 7 -3.98 3.07 -4.76
N ILE A 8 -2.85 3.36 -4.14
CA ILE A 8 -1.71 4.00 -4.81
C ILE A 8 -1.14 3.08 -5.91
N LEU A 9 -1.03 1.77 -5.62
CA LEU A 9 -0.56 0.79 -6.60
C LEU A 9 -1.51 0.68 -7.80
N VAL A 10 -2.81 0.63 -7.54
CA VAL A 10 -3.84 0.58 -8.59
C VAL A 10 -3.77 1.83 -9.46
N TYR A 11 -3.74 3.02 -8.87
CA TYR A 11 -3.62 4.26 -9.64
C TYR A 11 -2.36 4.32 -10.49
N ALA A 12 -1.23 3.86 -9.95
CA ALA A 12 0.04 3.84 -10.69
C ALA A 12 0.04 2.89 -11.90
N HIS A 13 -0.81 1.86 -11.91
CA HIS A 13 -0.82 0.84 -12.96
C HIS A 13 -2.05 0.88 -13.88
N VAL A 14 -3.02 1.75 -13.60
CA VAL A 14 -4.29 1.82 -14.34
C VAL A 14 -4.47 3.19 -14.97
N PRO A 15 -4.18 3.34 -16.28
CA PRO A 15 -4.17 4.64 -16.95
C PRO A 15 -5.51 5.38 -16.96
N SER A 16 -6.63 4.69 -16.80
CA SER A 16 -7.96 5.30 -16.82
C SER A 16 -8.32 6.14 -15.59
N PHE A 17 -7.57 5.99 -14.49
CA PHE A 17 -7.78 6.82 -13.30
C PHE A 17 -7.15 8.21 -13.47
N ALA A 18 -7.88 9.24 -13.02
CA ALA A 18 -7.36 10.62 -12.99
C ALA A 18 -6.05 10.76 -12.20
N GLN A 19 -5.86 9.90 -11.18
CA GLN A 19 -4.69 9.88 -10.32
C GLN A 19 -3.47 9.16 -10.93
N HIS A 20 -3.60 8.55 -12.11
CA HIS A 20 -2.57 7.69 -12.68
C HIS A 20 -1.22 8.37 -12.80
N ALA A 21 -1.15 9.51 -13.47
CA ALA A 21 0.11 10.20 -13.72
C ALA A 21 0.83 10.58 -12.42
N SER A 22 0.09 11.08 -11.42
CA SER A 22 0.65 11.46 -10.11
C SER A 22 1.14 10.25 -9.32
N ALA A 23 0.37 9.16 -9.32
CA ALA A 23 0.72 7.93 -8.61
C ALA A 23 1.93 7.25 -9.24
N LEU A 24 1.96 7.13 -10.56
CA LEU A 24 3.10 6.57 -11.29
C LEU A 24 4.38 7.36 -11.02
N ALA A 25 4.32 8.68 -11.14
CA ALA A 25 5.47 9.54 -10.86
C ALA A 25 5.96 9.43 -9.41
N ALA A 26 5.05 9.32 -8.44
CA ALA A 26 5.41 9.15 -7.03
C ALA A 26 6.10 7.81 -6.80
N LEU A 27 5.58 6.73 -7.36
CA LEU A 27 6.14 5.38 -7.23
C LEU A 27 7.51 5.26 -7.92
N GLU A 28 7.66 5.82 -9.11
CA GLU A 28 8.93 5.85 -9.84
C GLU A 28 10.01 6.64 -9.07
N ARG A 29 9.66 7.80 -8.53
CA ARG A 29 10.59 8.57 -7.68
C ARG A 29 11.03 7.77 -6.46
N LEU A 30 10.11 7.09 -5.80
CA LEU A 30 10.43 6.26 -4.64
C LEU A 30 11.34 5.09 -5.02
N ALA A 31 11.00 4.34 -6.07
CA ALA A 31 11.79 3.20 -6.54
C ALA A 31 13.23 3.61 -6.93
N ASN A 32 13.40 4.81 -7.49
CA ASN A 32 14.71 5.33 -7.94
C ASN A 32 15.46 6.13 -6.86
N SER A 33 14.86 6.39 -5.71
CA SER A 33 15.46 7.23 -4.66
C SER A 33 16.54 6.53 -3.82
N GLY A 34 16.65 5.21 -3.91
CA GLY A 34 17.45 4.40 -3.01
C GLY A 34 16.85 4.16 -1.63
N ALA A 35 15.74 4.81 -1.29
CA ALA A 35 15.01 4.55 -0.05
C ALA A 35 14.34 3.17 -0.09
N SER A 36 14.35 2.46 1.03
CA SER A 36 13.65 1.18 1.15
C SER A 36 12.15 1.38 1.08
N TRP A 37 11.49 0.56 0.28
CA TRP A 37 10.03 0.55 0.20
C TRP A 37 9.48 -0.87 0.14
N GLY A 38 8.20 -1.02 0.42
CA GLY A 38 7.58 -2.33 0.44
C GLY A 38 6.06 -2.29 0.30
N VAL A 39 5.51 -3.46 0.05
CA VAL A 39 4.06 -3.67 -0.08
C VAL A 39 3.63 -4.76 0.89
N PRO A 40 2.71 -4.46 1.82
CA PRO A 40 2.10 -5.48 2.65
C PRO A 40 1.41 -6.53 1.77
N TRP A 41 1.57 -7.81 2.09
CA TRP A 41 0.95 -8.88 1.30
C TRP A 41 -0.57 -8.70 1.13
N PRO A 42 -1.35 -8.26 2.13
CA PRO A 42 -2.76 -7.96 1.92
C PRO A 42 -3.00 -6.96 0.80
N CYS A 43 -2.17 -5.91 0.70
CA CYS A 43 -2.26 -4.91 -0.37
C CYS A 43 -1.89 -5.49 -1.74
N ALA A 44 -0.88 -6.37 -1.80
CA ALA A 44 -0.52 -7.06 -3.04
C ALA A 44 -1.64 -7.99 -3.53
N HIS A 45 -2.29 -8.72 -2.62
CA HIS A 45 -3.43 -9.58 -2.95
C HIS A 45 -4.61 -8.77 -3.49
N GLU A 46 -4.96 -7.69 -2.80
CA GLU A 46 -6.06 -6.80 -3.22
C GLU A 46 -5.74 -6.12 -4.55
N PHE A 47 -4.51 -5.67 -4.74
CA PHE A 47 -4.04 -5.13 -6.02
C PHE A 47 -4.29 -6.13 -7.17
N CYS A 48 -3.87 -7.38 -7.02
CA CYS A 48 -4.12 -8.41 -8.02
C CYS A 48 -5.61 -8.63 -8.26
N ALA A 49 -6.42 -8.66 -7.20
CA ALA A 49 -7.87 -8.81 -7.33
C ALA A 49 -8.50 -7.67 -8.13
N VAL A 50 -8.07 -6.43 -7.91
CA VAL A 50 -8.60 -5.25 -8.61
C VAL A 50 -8.18 -5.23 -10.07
N ILE A 51 -6.88 -5.40 -10.38
CA ILE A 51 -6.38 -5.27 -11.77
C ILE A 51 -6.79 -6.42 -12.68
N THR A 52 -7.19 -7.56 -12.13
CA THR A 52 -7.67 -8.72 -12.90
C THR A 52 -9.20 -8.82 -12.96
N ASN A 53 -9.92 -7.87 -12.35
CA ASN A 53 -11.38 -7.94 -12.26
C ASN A 53 -12.05 -7.50 -13.57
N ARG A 54 -12.42 -8.48 -14.40
CA ARG A 54 -13.08 -8.26 -15.70
C ARG A 54 -14.50 -7.72 -15.61
N LYS A 55 -15.17 -7.87 -14.46
CA LYS A 55 -16.52 -7.35 -14.24
C LYS A 55 -16.58 -5.82 -14.17
N TRP A 56 -15.47 -5.22 -13.74
CA TRP A 56 -15.39 -3.78 -13.47
C TRP A 56 -14.51 -3.05 -14.48
N ARG A 57 -13.76 -3.79 -15.30
CA ARG A 57 -12.76 -3.21 -16.19
C ARG A 57 -12.65 -3.96 -17.51
N SER A 58 -12.80 -3.24 -18.61
CA SER A 58 -12.57 -3.77 -19.96
C SER A 58 -11.08 -4.03 -20.26
N ASP A 59 -10.19 -3.35 -19.55
CA ASP A 59 -8.72 -3.44 -19.69
C ASP A 59 -8.06 -4.28 -18.59
N ALA A 60 -8.84 -5.15 -17.92
CA ALA A 60 -8.31 -6.01 -16.88
C ALA A 60 -7.21 -6.92 -17.41
N LEU A 61 -6.13 -7.06 -16.61
CA LEU A 61 -5.05 -7.99 -16.90
C LEU A 61 -5.48 -9.42 -16.60
N ASP A 62 -4.79 -10.38 -17.21
CA ASP A 62 -4.85 -11.78 -16.77
C ASP A 62 -3.91 -12.04 -15.58
N ALA A 63 -3.94 -13.26 -15.05
CA ALA A 63 -3.10 -13.63 -13.91
C ALA A 63 -1.60 -13.48 -14.22
N ALA A 64 -1.17 -13.81 -15.45
CA ALA A 64 0.22 -13.68 -15.87
C ALA A 64 0.67 -12.22 -15.87
N GLY A 65 -0.17 -11.30 -16.32
CA GLY A 65 0.09 -9.85 -16.28
C GLY A 65 0.23 -9.34 -14.84
N ALA A 66 -0.64 -9.76 -13.94
CA ALA A 66 -0.57 -9.40 -12.53
C ALA A 66 0.73 -9.91 -11.88
N VAL A 67 1.09 -11.17 -12.11
CA VAL A 67 2.34 -11.76 -11.59
C VAL A 67 3.57 -11.04 -12.15
N ALA A 68 3.56 -10.66 -13.42
CA ALA A 68 4.68 -9.91 -14.02
C ALA A 68 4.93 -8.58 -13.30
N ILE A 69 3.87 -7.87 -12.89
CA ILE A 69 3.99 -6.63 -12.12
C ILE A 69 4.61 -6.91 -10.74
N LEU A 70 4.12 -7.91 -10.01
CA LEU A 70 4.69 -8.26 -8.69
C LEU A 70 6.18 -8.60 -8.79
N ARG A 71 6.57 -9.36 -9.81
CA ARG A 71 7.97 -9.70 -10.06
C ARG A 71 8.82 -8.48 -10.41
N SER A 72 8.26 -7.50 -11.10
CA SER A 72 8.96 -6.26 -11.40
C SER A 72 9.29 -5.45 -10.13
N TRP A 73 8.38 -5.44 -9.16
CA TRP A 73 8.68 -4.84 -7.84
C TRP A 73 9.77 -5.63 -7.10
N GLU A 74 9.61 -6.94 -7.03
CA GLU A 74 10.54 -7.84 -6.32
C GLU A 74 11.98 -7.75 -6.88
N SER A 75 12.13 -7.45 -8.16
CA SER A 75 13.44 -7.30 -8.78
C SER A 75 14.22 -6.05 -8.35
N ALA A 76 13.56 -5.08 -7.75
CA ALA A 76 14.22 -3.88 -7.24
C ALA A 76 14.95 -4.18 -5.92
N SER A 77 16.23 -3.80 -5.84
CA SER A 77 17.08 -4.10 -4.68
C SER A 77 16.63 -3.43 -3.37
N ASN A 78 15.85 -2.36 -3.46
CA ASN A 78 15.33 -1.60 -2.34
C ASN A 78 13.86 -1.92 -1.98
N PHE A 79 13.31 -2.98 -2.59
CA PHE A 79 11.91 -3.42 -2.39
C PHE A 79 11.79 -4.65 -1.50
N ARG A 80 10.70 -4.77 -0.74
CA ARG A 80 10.29 -6.00 -0.05
C ARG A 80 8.77 -6.13 0.02
N PHE A 81 8.26 -7.36 -0.11
CA PHE A 81 6.94 -7.69 0.40
C PHE A 81 6.97 -7.80 1.93
N LEU A 82 5.92 -7.30 2.59
CA LEU A 82 5.83 -7.29 4.04
C LEU A 82 4.77 -8.30 4.48
N GLY A 83 5.21 -9.34 5.16
CA GLY A 83 4.35 -10.41 5.69
C GLY A 83 4.28 -10.40 7.20
N ALA A 84 3.36 -11.21 7.75
CA ALA A 84 3.26 -11.41 9.19
C ALA A 84 4.54 -12.06 9.74
N THR A 85 5.03 -11.54 10.86
CA THR A 85 6.16 -12.07 11.61
C THR A 85 5.67 -12.87 12.83
N PRO A 86 6.53 -13.56 13.59
CA PRO A 86 6.13 -14.18 14.87
C PRO A 86 5.53 -13.19 15.88
N GLN A 87 5.76 -11.88 15.74
CA GLN A 87 5.22 -10.83 16.59
C GLN A 87 3.89 -10.25 16.07
N HIS A 88 3.33 -10.81 14.99
CA HIS A 88 2.13 -10.25 14.36
C HIS A 88 0.95 -10.13 15.32
N LEU A 89 0.68 -11.16 16.13
CA LEU A 89 -0.43 -11.13 17.09
C LEU A 89 -0.28 -9.99 18.09
N ALA A 90 0.92 -9.72 18.59
CA ALA A 90 1.17 -8.64 19.53
C ALA A 90 0.88 -7.26 18.88
N HIS A 91 1.35 -7.02 17.66
CA HIS A 91 1.10 -5.78 16.93
C HIS A 91 -0.38 -5.63 16.54
N LEU A 92 -1.02 -6.71 16.08
CA LEU A 92 -2.44 -6.69 15.74
C LEU A 92 -3.29 -6.41 16.96
N ALA A 93 -3.04 -7.07 18.10
CA ALA A 93 -3.77 -6.85 19.34
C ALA A 93 -3.66 -5.39 19.80
N GLN A 94 -2.46 -4.83 19.82
CA GLN A 94 -2.25 -3.43 20.19
C GLN A 94 -2.98 -2.49 19.22
N THR A 95 -2.89 -2.73 17.92
CA THR A 95 -3.54 -1.91 16.89
C THR A 95 -5.05 -1.94 17.04
N LEU A 96 -5.65 -3.11 17.25
CA LEU A 96 -7.10 -3.25 17.44
C LEU A 96 -7.58 -2.57 18.71
N LEU A 97 -6.86 -2.74 19.83
CA LEU A 97 -7.23 -2.14 21.11
C LEU A 97 -7.14 -0.61 21.09
N LEU A 98 -6.10 -0.05 20.48
CA LEU A 98 -5.93 1.40 20.39
C LEU A 98 -6.91 2.06 19.42
N SER A 99 -7.18 1.41 18.28
CA SER A 99 -8.05 1.98 17.24
C SER A 99 -9.53 1.68 17.45
N GLN A 100 -9.87 0.69 18.26
CA GLN A 100 -11.23 0.16 18.40
C GLN A 100 -11.83 -0.29 17.05
N ALA A 101 -10.99 -0.76 16.13
CA ALA A 101 -11.40 -1.21 14.80
C ALA A 101 -12.36 -2.41 14.88
N GLN A 102 -13.42 -2.35 14.09
CA GLN A 102 -14.48 -3.37 14.04
C GLN A 102 -14.86 -3.69 12.59
N GLY A 103 -15.31 -4.92 12.37
CA GLY A 103 -15.79 -5.34 11.04
C GLY A 103 -14.74 -5.16 9.96
N GLY A 104 -15.08 -4.49 8.87
CA GLY A 104 -14.19 -4.24 7.74
C GLY A 104 -12.93 -3.45 8.10
N GLN A 105 -12.98 -2.64 9.16
CA GLN A 105 -11.82 -1.86 9.65
C GLN A 105 -10.67 -2.76 10.14
N VAL A 106 -10.96 -4.02 10.49
CA VAL A 106 -9.93 -5.00 10.86
C VAL A 106 -8.97 -5.28 9.70
N GLN A 107 -9.41 -5.16 8.44
CA GLN A 107 -8.54 -5.30 7.28
C GLN A 107 -7.49 -4.19 7.23
N ASP A 108 -7.87 -2.95 7.55
CA ASP A 108 -6.93 -1.83 7.66
C ASP A 108 -6.01 -2.01 8.87
N ALA A 109 -6.55 -2.47 10.00
CA ALA A 109 -5.74 -2.78 11.19
C ALA A 109 -4.67 -3.85 10.89
N ARG A 110 -4.97 -4.85 10.08
CA ARG A 110 -4.01 -5.86 9.62
C ARG A 110 -2.86 -5.25 8.82
N ILE A 111 -3.15 -4.33 7.93
CA ILE A 111 -2.13 -3.60 7.15
C ILE A 111 -1.26 -2.78 8.09
N VAL A 112 -1.86 -2.03 9.01
CA VAL A 112 -1.14 -1.21 9.99
C VAL A 112 -0.25 -2.07 10.88
N ALA A 113 -0.76 -3.17 11.42
CA ALA A 113 0.03 -4.10 12.25
C ALA A 113 1.24 -4.65 11.48
N THR A 114 1.05 -5.04 10.21
CA THR A 114 2.14 -5.50 9.35
C THR A 114 3.18 -4.39 9.13
N CYS A 115 2.76 -3.16 8.92
CA CYS A 115 3.68 -2.03 8.81
C CYS A 115 4.49 -1.81 10.10
N LEU A 116 3.84 -1.86 11.25
CA LEU A 116 4.48 -1.63 12.55
C LEU A 116 5.52 -2.71 12.88
N GLU A 117 5.21 -3.98 12.61
CA GLU A 117 6.15 -5.08 12.88
C GLU A 117 7.40 -5.06 11.96
N HIS A 118 7.32 -4.37 10.81
CA HIS A 118 8.44 -4.14 9.91
C HIS A 118 9.11 -2.77 10.08
N ASN A 119 8.76 -2.01 11.13
CA ASN A 119 9.28 -0.67 11.39
C ASN A 119 9.11 0.29 10.20
N VAL A 120 7.97 0.22 9.54
CA VAL A 120 7.59 1.14 8.47
C VAL A 120 7.45 2.55 9.05
N ALA A 121 8.13 3.51 8.47
CA ALA A 121 8.10 4.90 8.92
C ALA A 121 6.83 5.62 8.45
N GLU A 122 6.32 5.26 7.26
CA GLU A 122 5.20 5.93 6.64
C GLU A 122 4.46 4.98 5.69
N LEU A 123 3.13 4.97 5.76
CA LEU A 123 2.25 4.29 4.80
C LEU A 123 1.73 5.32 3.79
N TRP A 124 1.94 5.08 2.52
CA TRP A 124 1.33 5.88 1.44
C TRP A 124 -0.04 5.32 1.10
N SER A 125 -1.07 6.11 1.34
CA SER A 125 -2.46 5.77 1.04
C SER A 125 -3.26 7.01 0.68
N ALA A 126 -4.22 6.87 -0.23
CA ALA A 126 -5.23 7.89 -0.51
C ALA A 126 -6.45 7.75 0.41
N ASP A 127 -6.52 6.71 1.23
CA ASP A 127 -7.61 6.44 2.15
C ASP A 127 -7.41 7.16 3.48
N ARG A 128 -8.36 8.04 3.83
CA ARG A 128 -8.35 8.80 5.09
C ARG A 128 -8.68 7.93 6.31
N ASP A 129 -9.24 6.75 6.14
CA ASP A 129 -9.63 5.85 7.23
C ASP A 129 -8.42 5.36 8.04
N PHE A 130 -7.23 5.39 7.46
CA PHE A 130 -5.99 5.10 8.19
C PHE A 130 -5.66 6.10 9.29
N SER A 131 -6.27 7.28 9.31
CA SER A 131 -6.09 8.28 10.38
C SER A 131 -6.53 7.81 11.76
N ARG A 132 -7.37 6.77 11.84
CA ARG A 132 -7.79 6.16 13.12
C ARG A 132 -6.66 5.38 13.83
N PHE A 133 -5.55 5.11 13.14
CA PHE A 133 -4.45 4.31 13.66
C PHE A 133 -3.28 5.22 14.06
N PRO A 134 -3.19 5.66 15.33
CA PRO A 134 -2.22 6.68 15.75
C PRO A 134 -0.77 6.21 15.74
N GLY A 135 -0.54 4.89 15.72
CA GLY A 135 0.81 4.31 15.76
C GLY A 135 1.58 4.36 14.44
N LEU A 136 0.91 4.69 13.33
CA LEU A 136 1.51 4.70 12.01
C LEU A 136 1.25 6.04 11.30
N ARG A 137 2.31 6.69 10.83
CA ARG A 137 2.18 7.86 9.98
C ARG A 137 1.65 7.44 8.62
N THR A 138 0.59 8.08 8.16
CA THR A 138 0.04 7.92 6.81
C THR A 138 0.14 9.22 6.02
N ARG A 139 0.37 9.10 4.72
CA ARG A 139 0.47 10.22 3.80
C ARG A 139 -0.19 9.86 2.46
N ASN A 140 -0.93 10.80 1.90
CA ASN A 140 -1.36 10.72 0.51
C ASN A 140 -0.30 11.39 -0.38
N PRO A 141 0.48 10.62 -1.17
CA PRO A 141 1.54 11.19 -2.01
C PRO A 141 0.99 11.91 -3.24
N LEU A 142 -0.32 11.84 -3.48
CA LEU A 142 -1.00 12.42 -4.65
C LEU A 142 -1.46 13.86 -4.40
N THR A 143 -1.54 14.27 -3.13
CA THR A 143 -1.82 15.67 -2.78
C THR A 143 -0.53 16.46 -2.83
N THR A 144 -0.50 17.52 -3.64
CA THR A 144 0.56 18.52 -3.57
C THR A 144 0.46 19.21 -2.21
N HIS A 145 1.43 18.99 -1.33
CA HIS A 145 1.68 19.94 -0.26
C HIS A 145 2.24 21.19 -0.92
N GLU A 146 1.40 22.21 -1.12
CA GLU A 146 1.93 23.56 -1.14
C GLU A 146 2.53 23.78 0.25
N PRO A 147 3.82 24.14 0.36
CA PRO A 147 4.34 24.61 1.63
C PRO A 147 3.49 25.80 2.04
N ALA A 148 2.91 25.76 3.23
CA ALA A 148 2.30 26.92 3.83
C ALA A 148 3.41 27.98 3.99
N ASP A 149 3.25 29.11 3.30
CA ASP A 149 4.04 30.31 3.51
C ASP A 149 3.91 30.81 4.96
#